data_6ed3f404b23a4cfa885854d2e0c944a7
#
_entry.id   6ed3f404b23a4cfa885854d2e0c944a7
#
_cell.length_a   1.000
_cell.length_b   1.000
_cell.length_c   1.000
_cell.angle_alpha   90.00
_cell.angle_beta   90.00
_cell.angle_gamma   90.00
#
_symmetry.space_group_name_H-M   'P 1'
#
loop_
_entity.id
_entity.type
_entity.pdbx_description
1 polymer ?
#
loop_
_entity_poly.entity_id
_entity_poly.type
_entity_poly.pdbx_seq_one_letter_code
_entity_poly.pdbx_strand_id
1 'polypeptide(L)'
;MNFEIERRFLIKNKNWRKYIINHVPIVQGYLSSNNDGWIVRLRSENKQFKLTLKKHIIQSTSLEFDYEINRNDGNQILSNIKDKIKKERFYLKINEKNWIVDIFQDKNAPLEIAEIELESEQETISIPDFISKEITGIKMFSNYQLSINPFSSWSNKDINKFS
;
A
#
# COMPACT_ATOMS: atom_id res chain seq x y z
N MET A 1 -12.58 6.37 15.84
CA MET A 1 -11.22 6.98 15.90
C MET A 1 -10.60 6.68 14.54
N ASN A 2 -9.91 7.62 13.91
CA ASN A 2 -9.38 7.48 12.55
C ASN A 2 -7.98 6.82 12.56
N PHE A 3 -7.81 5.78 13.37
CA PHE A 3 -6.58 4.99 13.38
C PHE A 3 -6.70 3.81 12.43
N GLU A 4 -5.68 3.60 11.63
CA GLU A 4 -5.46 2.43 10.81
C GLU A 4 -4.26 1.67 11.39
N ILE A 5 -4.42 0.39 11.64
CA ILE A 5 -3.38 -0.50 12.12
C ILE A 5 -3.17 -1.56 11.05
N GLU A 6 -2.03 -1.51 10.35
CA GLU A 6 -1.74 -2.45 9.25
C GLU A 6 -0.42 -3.18 9.44
N ARG A 7 -0.38 -4.45 9.07
CA ARG A 7 0.87 -5.21 8.92
C ARG A 7 1.10 -5.54 7.46
N ARG A 8 2.36 -5.47 7.04
CA ARG A 8 2.78 -5.59 5.65
C ARG A 8 3.87 -6.63 5.49
N PHE A 9 3.83 -7.37 4.38
CA PHE A 9 4.70 -8.52 4.18
C PHE A 9 5.13 -8.67 2.72
N LEU A 10 6.33 -9.20 2.50
CA LEU A 10 6.77 -9.69 1.20
C LEU A 10 6.17 -11.07 0.91
N ILE A 11 6.02 -11.37 -0.38
CA ILE A 11 5.41 -12.60 -0.88
C ILE A 11 6.49 -13.50 -1.50
N LYS A 12 6.48 -14.81 -1.19
CA LYS A 12 7.43 -15.79 -1.73
C LYS A 12 6.88 -16.71 -2.82
N ASN A 13 5.57 -16.82 -2.96
CA ASN A 13 4.93 -17.67 -3.98
C ASN A 13 3.52 -17.17 -4.33
N LYS A 14 2.88 -17.80 -5.30
CA LYS A 14 1.57 -17.40 -5.82
C LYS A 14 0.37 -18.14 -5.20
N ASN A 15 0.55 -18.86 -4.09
CA ASN A 15 -0.53 -19.62 -3.44
C ASN A 15 -1.69 -18.73 -2.92
N TRP A 16 -1.46 -17.43 -2.75
CA TRP A 16 -2.48 -16.47 -2.38
C TRP A 16 -3.61 -16.36 -3.42
N ARG A 17 -3.36 -16.69 -4.71
CA ARG A 17 -4.34 -16.52 -5.79
C ARG A 17 -5.63 -17.32 -5.60
N LYS A 18 -5.57 -18.45 -4.89
CA LYS A 18 -6.76 -19.30 -4.59
C LYS A 18 -7.75 -18.64 -3.63
N TYR A 19 -7.35 -17.57 -2.92
CA TYR A 19 -8.18 -16.86 -1.96
C TYR A 19 -8.77 -15.56 -2.49
N ILE A 20 -8.56 -15.25 -3.78
CA ILE A 20 -9.05 -14.00 -4.39
C ILE A 20 -10.57 -13.98 -4.39
N ILE A 21 -11.13 -12.89 -3.88
CA ILE A 21 -12.58 -12.60 -3.94
C ILE A 21 -12.89 -11.42 -4.86
N ASN A 22 -11.93 -10.51 -5.08
CA ASN A 22 -12.08 -9.35 -5.96
C ASN A 22 -10.71 -8.78 -6.32
N HIS A 23 -10.63 -7.96 -7.37
CA HIS A 23 -9.45 -7.17 -7.67
C HIS A 23 -9.81 -5.85 -8.35
N VAL A 24 -8.95 -4.85 -8.20
CA VAL A 24 -9.16 -3.51 -8.76
C VAL A 24 -7.83 -2.88 -9.17
N PRO A 25 -7.79 -2.13 -10.29
CA PRO A 25 -6.65 -1.29 -10.61
C PRO A 25 -6.62 -0.05 -9.72
N ILE A 26 -5.44 0.29 -9.24
CA ILE A 26 -5.19 1.48 -8.44
C ILE A 26 -4.13 2.34 -9.11
N VAL A 27 -4.42 3.63 -9.22
CA VAL A 27 -3.42 4.66 -9.53
C VAL A 27 -3.45 5.67 -8.39
N GLN A 28 -2.30 5.95 -7.80
CA GLN A 28 -2.21 6.92 -6.71
C GLN A 28 -0.98 7.80 -6.85
N GLY A 29 -1.09 9.03 -6.37
CA GLY A 29 -0.01 9.99 -6.34
C GLY A 29 -0.03 10.82 -5.07
N TYR A 30 1.04 11.56 -4.84
CA TYR A 30 1.26 12.31 -3.61
C TYR A 30 1.37 13.79 -3.92
N LEU A 31 0.52 14.61 -3.29
CA LEU A 31 0.48 16.05 -3.45
C LEU A 31 1.49 16.74 -2.56
N SER A 32 1.67 16.23 -1.35
CA SER A 32 2.58 16.81 -0.36
C SER A 32 3.04 15.75 0.64
N SER A 33 4.26 15.93 1.12
CA SER A 33 4.74 15.40 2.39
C SER A 33 5.49 16.51 3.11
N ASN A 34 5.28 16.69 4.38
CA ASN A 34 5.91 17.75 5.15
C ASN A 34 6.78 17.21 6.30
N ASN A 35 7.55 18.09 6.93
CA ASN A 35 8.44 17.74 8.03
C ASN A 35 7.69 17.23 9.27
N ASP A 36 6.38 17.54 9.41
CA ASP A 36 5.54 17.06 10.49
C ASP A 36 5.02 15.63 10.26
N GLY A 37 5.45 14.99 9.15
CA GLY A 37 5.14 13.61 8.81
C GLY A 37 3.77 13.38 8.18
N TRP A 38 3.04 14.44 7.82
CA TRP A 38 1.81 14.32 7.06
C TRP A 38 2.07 14.02 5.59
N ILE A 39 1.29 13.10 5.05
CA ILE A 39 1.27 12.74 3.63
C ILE A 39 -0.13 13.03 3.09
N VAL A 40 -0.20 13.74 1.96
CA VAL A 40 -1.45 13.98 1.23
C VAL A 40 -1.43 13.16 -0.05
N ARG A 41 -2.30 12.16 -0.13
CA ARG A 41 -2.40 11.19 -1.23
C ARG A 41 -3.71 11.36 -1.98
N LEU A 42 -3.67 11.37 -3.31
CA LEU A 42 -4.85 11.13 -4.14
C LEU A 42 -4.77 9.74 -4.73
N ARG A 43 -5.86 8.96 -4.60
CA ARG A 43 -6.01 7.60 -5.14
C ARG A 43 -7.22 7.54 -6.07
N SER A 44 -7.04 6.92 -7.23
CA SER A 44 -8.13 6.44 -8.08
C SER A 44 -8.25 4.93 -7.94
N GLU A 45 -9.44 4.48 -7.60
CA GLU A 45 -9.83 3.08 -7.50
C GLU A 45 -11.19 2.92 -8.17
N ASN A 46 -11.30 2.05 -9.20
CA ASN A 46 -12.55 1.91 -9.99
C ASN A 46 -13.15 3.25 -10.47
N LYS A 47 -12.30 4.22 -10.84
CA LYS A 47 -12.71 5.57 -11.28
C LYS A 47 -13.37 6.42 -10.18
N GLN A 48 -13.36 5.97 -8.95
CA GLN A 48 -13.64 6.77 -7.75
C GLN A 48 -12.35 7.39 -7.25
N PHE A 49 -12.42 8.60 -6.73
CA PHE A 49 -11.26 9.33 -6.25
C PHE A 49 -11.38 9.61 -4.76
N LYS A 50 -10.28 9.36 -4.05
CA LYS A 50 -10.19 9.57 -2.62
C LYS A 50 -8.93 10.37 -2.30
N LEU A 51 -9.10 11.48 -1.58
CA LEU A 51 -8.01 12.24 -0.99
C LEU A 51 -7.81 11.76 0.44
N THR A 52 -6.59 11.36 0.74
CA THR A 52 -6.22 10.85 2.07
C THR A 52 -5.19 11.75 2.71
N LEU A 53 -5.43 12.16 3.96
CA LEU A 53 -4.42 12.74 4.83
C LEU A 53 -3.97 11.65 5.80
N LYS A 54 -2.68 11.25 5.73
CA LYS A 54 -2.14 10.17 6.55
C LYS A 54 -0.92 10.64 7.33
N LYS A 55 -0.84 10.25 8.60
CA LYS A 55 0.33 10.47 9.45
C LYS A 55 0.67 9.18 10.19
N HIS A 56 1.89 8.69 9.98
CA HIS A 56 2.41 7.58 10.76
C HIS A 56 2.63 8.00 12.20
N ILE A 57 2.14 7.21 13.15
CA ILE A 57 2.25 7.48 14.59
C ILE A 57 3.34 6.61 15.21
N ILE A 58 3.14 5.29 15.24
CA ILE A 58 4.09 4.34 15.81
C ILE A 58 3.83 2.94 15.25
N GLN A 59 4.88 2.17 15.04
CA GLN A 59 4.82 0.75 14.59
C GLN A 59 3.92 0.55 13.37
N SER A 60 2.79 -0.15 13.53
CA SER A 60 1.81 -0.40 12.50
C SER A 60 0.69 0.65 12.43
N THR A 61 0.64 1.59 13.40
CA THR A 61 -0.46 2.54 13.58
C THR A 61 -0.22 3.85 12.84
N SER A 62 -1.23 4.27 12.06
CA SER A 62 -1.31 5.57 11.39
C SER A 62 -2.64 6.26 11.70
N LEU A 63 -2.63 7.59 11.67
CA LEU A 63 -3.83 8.41 11.65
C LEU A 63 -4.19 8.65 10.18
N GLU A 64 -5.42 8.32 9.78
CA GLU A 64 -5.86 8.43 8.39
C GLU A 64 -7.24 9.08 8.28
N PHE A 65 -7.37 10.08 7.39
CA PHE A 65 -8.61 10.77 7.07
C PHE A 65 -8.85 10.70 5.57
N ASP A 66 -9.99 10.18 5.18
CA ASP A 66 -10.37 9.97 3.79
C ASP A 66 -11.52 10.89 3.37
N TYR A 67 -11.38 11.50 2.20
CA TYR A 67 -12.38 12.39 1.61
C TYR A 67 -12.64 11.99 0.15
N GLU A 68 -13.89 11.78 -0.20
CA GLU A 68 -14.26 11.56 -1.60
C GLU A 68 -14.07 12.83 -2.42
N ILE A 69 -13.47 12.68 -3.59
CA ILE A 69 -13.26 13.77 -4.56
C ILE A 69 -14.07 13.45 -5.81
N ASN A 70 -14.78 14.44 -6.34
CA ASN A 70 -15.51 14.23 -7.58
C ASN A 70 -14.56 13.85 -8.73
N ARG A 71 -15.10 13.14 -9.71
CA ARG A 71 -14.31 12.52 -10.77
C ARG A 71 -13.54 13.53 -11.63
N ASN A 72 -14.12 14.71 -11.90
CA ASN A 72 -13.46 15.72 -12.73
C ASN A 72 -12.23 16.29 -12.03
N ASP A 73 -12.37 16.69 -10.76
CA ASP A 73 -11.27 17.23 -9.96
C ASP A 73 -10.21 16.16 -9.73
N GLY A 74 -10.63 14.94 -9.37
CA GLY A 74 -9.73 13.81 -9.18
C GLY A 74 -8.87 13.50 -10.41
N ASN A 75 -9.46 13.49 -11.60
CA ASN A 75 -8.72 13.32 -12.86
C ASN A 75 -7.73 14.46 -13.11
N GLN A 76 -8.16 15.71 -12.93
CA GLN A 76 -7.30 16.87 -13.13
C GLN A 76 -6.13 16.88 -12.16
N ILE A 77 -6.37 16.63 -10.88
CA ILE A 77 -5.31 16.57 -9.86
C ILE A 77 -4.35 15.43 -10.19
N LEU A 78 -4.86 14.21 -10.43
CA LEU A 78 -4.02 13.03 -10.67
C LEU A 78 -3.18 13.18 -11.95
N SER A 79 -3.71 13.83 -12.99
CA SER A 79 -2.97 14.10 -14.24
C SER A 79 -1.76 15.00 -14.03
N ASN A 80 -1.84 15.93 -13.09
CA ASN A 80 -0.77 16.89 -12.76
C ASN A 80 0.26 16.36 -11.72
N ILE A 81 0.04 15.19 -11.12
CA ILE A 81 1.04 14.56 -10.27
C ILE A 81 2.06 13.84 -11.16
N LYS A 82 3.36 14.14 -10.97
CA LYS A 82 4.45 13.57 -11.76
C LYS A 82 4.72 12.10 -11.39
N ASP A 83 4.96 11.85 -10.12
CA ASP A 83 5.39 10.54 -9.62
C ASP A 83 4.19 9.79 -9.05
N LYS A 84 3.81 8.71 -9.74
CA LYS A 84 2.63 7.92 -9.44
C LYS A 84 2.98 6.47 -9.17
N ILE A 85 2.22 5.84 -8.32
CA ILE A 85 2.18 4.40 -8.15
C ILE A 85 1.02 3.84 -8.96
N LYS A 86 1.29 2.80 -9.75
CA LYS A 86 0.28 1.94 -10.35
C LYS A 86 0.41 0.56 -9.80
N LYS A 87 -0.70 -0.05 -9.45
CA LYS A 87 -0.76 -1.41 -8.94
C LYS A 87 -2.12 -2.05 -9.20
N GLU A 88 -2.14 -3.37 -9.24
CA GLU A 88 -3.35 -4.17 -9.18
C GLU A 88 -3.53 -4.65 -7.74
N ARG A 89 -4.65 -4.32 -7.12
CA ARG A 89 -4.98 -4.73 -5.76
C ARG A 89 -5.93 -5.91 -5.77
N PHE A 90 -5.53 -6.99 -5.11
CA PHE A 90 -6.32 -8.20 -4.94
C PHE A 90 -6.81 -8.28 -3.50
N TYR A 91 -8.12 -8.44 -3.34
CA TYR A 91 -8.76 -8.69 -2.05
C TYR A 91 -8.89 -10.19 -1.84
N LEU A 92 -8.46 -10.67 -0.68
CA LEU A 92 -8.43 -12.08 -0.33
C LEU A 92 -9.25 -12.32 0.94
N LYS A 93 -9.86 -13.51 1.04
CA LYS A 93 -10.50 -13.97 2.28
C LYS A 93 -9.78 -15.22 2.77
N ILE A 94 -9.14 -15.14 3.94
CA ILE A 94 -8.35 -16.23 4.54
C ILE A 94 -8.72 -16.34 6.02
N ASN A 95 -9.31 -17.48 6.42
CA ASN A 95 -9.72 -17.74 7.81
C ASN A 95 -10.47 -16.55 8.43
N GLU A 96 -11.55 -16.11 7.77
CA GLU A 96 -12.39 -14.96 8.15
C GLU A 96 -11.69 -13.59 8.16
N LYS A 97 -10.38 -13.52 7.92
CA LYS A 97 -9.63 -12.27 7.79
C LYS A 97 -9.57 -11.79 6.34
N ASN A 98 -9.62 -10.49 6.19
CA ASN A 98 -9.46 -9.82 4.91
C ASN A 98 -7.97 -9.48 4.72
N TRP A 99 -7.37 -10.04 3.67
CA TRP A 99 -6.02 -9.73 3.24
C TRP A 99 -6.07 -8.97 1.93
N ILE A 100 -5.03 -8.21 1.68
CA ILE A 100 -4.80 -7.52 0.42
C ILE A 100 -3.46 -7.99 -0.15
N VAL A 101 -3.40 -8.16 -1.47
CA VAL A 101 -2.13 -8.30 -2.20
C VAL A 101 -2.08 -7.23 -3.27
N ASP A 102 -1.08 -6.38 -3.20
CA ASP A 102 -0.77 -5.38 -4.20
C ASP A 102 0.34 -5.88 -5.13
N ILE A 103 0.06 -6.01 -6.42
CA ILE A 103 1.05 -6.25 -7.48
C ILE A 103 1.40 -4.90 -8.09
N PHE A 104 2.62 -4.45 -7.85
CA PHE A 104 3.09 -3.17 -8.36
C PHE A 104 3.45 -3.26 -9.85
N GLN A 105 3.24 -2.17 -10.57
CA GLN A 105 3.47 -2.05 -12.01
C GLN A 105 4.56 -1.02 -12.32
N ASP A 106 4.89 -0.88 -13.60
CA ASP A 106 5.88 0.06 -14.12
C ASP A 106 7.23 -0.06 -13.39
N LYS A 107 7.75 1.05 -12.88
CA LYS A 107 9.07 1.09 -12.20
C LYS A 107 9.13 0.33 -10.87
N ASN A 108 8.00 -0.06 -10.33
CA ASN A 108 7.91 -0.83 -9.09
C ASN A 108 7.68 -2.34 -9.31
N ALA A 109 7.53 -2.78 -10.56
CA ALA A 109 7.52 -4.21 -10.88
C ALA A 109 8.92 -4.83 -10.63
N PRO A 110 9.02 -6.08 -10.17
CA PRO A 110 7.96 -7.07 -9.92
C PRO A 110 7.52 -7.15 -8.44
N LEU A 111 7.59 -6.03 -7.69
CA LEU A 111 7.28 -6.01 -6.27
C LEU A 111 5.83 -6.45 -5.99
N GLU A 112 5.65 -7.34 -5.02
CA GLU A 112 4.35 -7.78 -4.50
C GLU A 112 4.36 -7.66 -2.97
N ILE A 113 3.35 -7.00 -2.43
CA ILE A 113 3.21 -6.78 -0.99
C ILE A 113 1.83 -7.26 -0.54
N ALA A 114 1.82 -8.07 0.52
CA ALA A 114 0.61 -8.44 1.23
C ALA A 114 0.39 -7.48 2.41
N GLU A 115 -0.86 -7.12 2.65
CA GLU A 115 -1.28 -6.24 3.74
C GLU A 115 -2.48 -6.86 4.48
N ILE A 116 -2.53 -6.65 5.79
CA ILE A 116 -3.69 -6.96 6.63
C ILE A 116 -3.91 -5.82 7.60
N GLU A 117 -5.16 -5.35 7.67
CA GLU A 117 -5.60 -4.39 8.68
C GLU A 117 -6.05 -5.12 9.94
N LEU A 118 -5.67 -4.59 11.09
CA LEU A 118 -5.92 -5.15 12.41
C LEU A 118 -6.85 -4.25 13.22
N GLU A 119 -7.60 -4.85 14.13
CA GLU A 119 -8.44 -4.11 15.08
C GLU A 119 -7.61 -3.51 16.24
N SER A 120 -6.46 -4.11 16.54
CA SER A 120 -5.52 -3.63 17.56
C SER A 120 -4.09 -4.10 17.29
N GLU A 121 -3.09 -3.41 17.87
CA GLU A 121 -1.67 -3.80 17.81
C GLU A 121 -1.40 -5.19 18.43
N GLN A 122 -2.24 -5.63 19.37
CA GLN A 122 -2.11 -6.92 20.06
C GLN A 122 -2.80 -8.06 19.33
N GLU A 123 -3.51 -7.77 18.24
CA GLU A 123 -4.21 -8.80 17.50
C GLU A 123 -3.26 -9.84 16.92
N THR A 124 -3.52 -11.12 17.26
CA THR A 124 -2.75 -12.24 16.73
C THR A 124 -3.36 -12.73 15.43
N ILE A 125 -2.54 -12.86 14.41
CA ILE A 125 -2.94 -13.39 13.10
C ILE A 125 -2.17 -14.65 12.74
N SER A 126 -2.84 -15.56 12.05
CA SER A 126 -2.17 -16.68 11.39
C SER A 126 -1.51 -16.20 10.11
N ILE A 127 -0.20 -16.38 9.98
CA ILE A 127 0.57 -15.98 8.80
C ILE A 127 0.40 -17.04 7.70
N PRO A 128 -0.14 -16.67 6.53
CA PRO A 128 -0.31 -17.61 5.42
C PRO A 128 1.03 -18.10 4.83
N ASP A 129 0.99 -19.29 4.21
CA ASP A 129 2.16 -19.96 3.65
C ASP A 129 2.87 -19.22 2.50
N PHE A 130 2.19 -18.29 1.86
CA PHE A 130 2.75 -17.47 0.77
C PHE A 130 3.56 -16.25 1.25
N ILE A 131 3.52 -15.93 2.53
CA ILE A 131 4.27 -14.82 3.14
C ILE A 131 5.74 -15.24 3.35
N SER A 132 6.67 -14.31 3.08
CA SER A 132 8.10 -14.53 3.36
C SER A 132 8.59 -13.73 4.57
N LYS A 133 8.51 -12.41 4.51
CA LYS A 133 9.12 -11.51 5.51
C LYS A 133 8.20 -10.35 5.83
N GLU A 134 8.11 -10.00 7.09
CA GLU A 134 7.40 -8.79 7.52
C GLU A 134 8.22 -7.54 7.23
N ILE A 135 7.54 -6.54 6.67
CA ILE A 135 8.11 -5.23 6.29
C ILE A 135 7.35 -4.06 6.92
N THR A 136 6.53 -4.33 7.93
CA THR A 136 5.76 -3.29 8.66
C THR A 136 6.71 -2.20 9.17
N GLY A 137 6.37 -0.94 8.94
CA GLY A 137 7.17 0.21 9.36
C GLY A 137 8.48 0.45 8.59
N ILE A 138 8.85 -0.41 7.64
CA ILE A 138 10.06 -0.21 6.82
C ILE A 138 9.75 0.83 5.74
N LYS A 139 10.25 2.04 5.94
CA LYS A 139 9.93 3.24 5.13
C LYS A 139 10.10 3.02 3.62
N MET A 140 11.16 2.34 3.18
CA MET A 140 11.45 2.18 1.75
C MET A 140 10.34 1.43 0.99
N PHE A 141 9.55 0.58 1.65
CA PHE A 141 8.39 -0.09 1.06
C PHE A 141 7.10 0.72 1.12
N SER A 142 7.09 1.91 1.75
CA SER A 142 5.89 2.72 1.74
C SER A 142 5.55 3.18 0.32
N ASN A 143 4.26 3.27 -0.01
CA ASN A 143 3.84 3.72 -1.34
C ASN A 143 4.41 5.13 -1.68
N TYR A 144 4.54 6.01 -0.67
CA TYR A 144 5.17 7.32 -0.86
C TYR A 144 6.64 7.18 -1.29
N GLN A 145 7.42 6.37 -0.59
CA GLN A 145 8.83 6.15 -0.95
C GLN A 145 8.97 5.47 -2.32
N LEU A 146 8.14 4.49 -2.61
CA LEU A 146 8.12 3.83 -3.92
C LEU A 146 7.74 4.77 -5.07
N SER A 147 7.03 5.87 -4.80
CA SER A 147 6.74 6.87 -5.84
C SER A 147 7.95 7.72 -6.22
N ILE A 148 8.82 8.04 -5.25
CA ILE A 148 9.99 8.91 -5.45
C ILE A 148 11.30 8.12 -5.61
N ASN A 149 11.39 6.92 -5.05
CA ASN A 149 12.52 6.01 -5.14
C ASN A 149 12.02 4.60 -5.51
N PRO A 150 11.67 4.34 -6.78
CA PRO A 150 11.00 3.12 -7.21
C PRO A 150 11.90 1.89 -7.06
N PHE A 151 11.27 0.71 -6.93
CA PHE A 151 11.95 -0.58 -6.74
C PHE A 151 13.04 -0.85 -7.80
N SER A 152 12.83 -0.44 -9.06
CA SER A 152 13.82 -0.56 -10.14
C SER A 152 15.10 0.25 -9.93
N SER A 153 15.10 1.21 -9.01
CA SER A 153 16.28 2.02 -8.68
C SER A 153 17.06 1.51 -7.47
N TRP A 154 16.56 0.46 -6.80
CA TRP A 154 17.22 -0.10 -5.62
C TRP A 154 18.48 -0.87 -5.98
N SER A 155 19.49 -0.75 -5.13
CA SER A 155 20.71 -1.53 -5.30
C SER A 155 20.50 -3.01 -4.91
N ASN A 156 21.32 -3.91 -5.45
CA ASN A 156 21.33 -5.31 -5.03
C ASN A 156 21.53 -5.46 -3.50
N LYS A 157 22.29 -4.55 -2.88
CA LYS A 157 22.47 -4.53 -1.43
C LYS A 157 21.17 -4.24 -0.68
N ASP A 158 20.33 -3.35 -1.22
CA ASP A 158 19.03 -3.04 -0.61
C ASP A 158 18.05 -4.20 -0.76
N ILE A 159 18.00 -4.83 -1.94
CA ILE A 159 17.14 -5.98 -2.20
C ILE A 159 17.55 -7.18 -1.33
N ASN A 160 18.84 -7.48 -1.24
CA ASN A 160 19.35 -8.65 -0.49
C ASN A 160 19.12 -8.55 1.03
N LYS A 161 18.85 -7.37 1.59
CA LYS A 161 18.43 -7.24 3.00
C LYS A 161 17.10 -7.89 3.29
N PHE A 162 16.28 -8.10 2.26
CA PHE A 162 14.90 -8.57 2.37
C PHE A 162 14.65 -9.91 1.65
N SER A 163 15.67 -10.47 1.02
CA SER A 163 15.66 -11.81 0.40
C SER A 163 15.78 -12.92 1.42
#